data_011f03088a67fd12eb6adaa97f7e0d2f
#
_entry.id   011f03088a67fd12eb6adaa97f7e0d2f
#
_cell.length_a   1.000
_cell.length_b   1.000
_cell.length_c   1.000
_cell.angle_alpha   90.00
_cell.angle_beta   90.00
_cell.angle_gamma   90.00
#
_symmetry.space_group_name_H-M   'P 1'
#
loop_
_entity.id
_entity.type
_entity.pdbx_description
1 polymer ?
#
loop_
_entity_poly.entity_id
_entity_poly.type
_entity_poly.pdbx_seq_one_letter_code
_entity_poly.pdbx_strand_id
1 'polypeptide(L)'
;SLTSSKFNVNEWMTASTPADTAALTVIELPKNIDFSMSVAADEVLYDNLTLKEVKGNMLLRNGVLSFSDASMRTLGGQMTLNGTYDPSNLAEPKFDFSLNLANLSIPQAFQSFNTVKAFAPIAQHLAGNFNSTLSFSGKLGQDMMPILSSLDGKGLLKVAEAAFKDSPIIQGVTSLTKLNDTNTLQLKNISIPIEINNGVG
;
A
#
# COMPACT_ATOMS: atom_id res chain seq x y z
N SER A 1 -24.89 -5.94 4.61
CA SER A 1 -24.10 -4.73 4.29
C SER A 1 -23.79 -3.98 5.58
N LEU A 2 -22.60 -3.45 5.66
CA LEU A 2 -22.15 -2.54 6.72
C LEU A 2 -21.91 -1.16 6.09
N THR A 3 -22.54 -0.14 6.64
CA THR A 3 -22.33 1.26 6.22
C THR A 3 -21.94 2.12 7.41
N SER A 4 -20.95 2.98 7.24
CA SER A 4 -20.51 3.91 8.26
C SER A 4 -20.13 5.25 7.62
N SER A 5 -20.44 6.36 8.29
CA SER A 5 -19.95 7.67 7.86
C SER A 5 -18.47 7.87 8.23
N LYS A 6 -18.06 7.33 9.37
CA LYS A 6 -16.66 7.40 9.81
C LYS A 6 -16.29 6.16 10.61
N PHE A 7 -15.14 5.57 10.30
CA PHE A 7 -14.60 4.42 11.00
C PHE A 7 -13.12 4.67 11.32
N ASN A 8 -12.75 4.59 12.59
CA ASN A 8 -11.39 4.79 13.04
C ASN A 8 -10.75 3.46 13.44
N VAL A 9 -9.98 2.88 12.55
CA VAL A 9 -9.28 1.62 12.79
C VAL A 9 -8.24 1.76 13.90
N ASN A 10 -7.65 2.95 14.07
CA ASN A 10 -6.62 3.20 15.07
C ASN A 10 -7.12 2.97 16.51
N GLU A 11 -8.42 3.20 16.77
CA GLU A 11 -9.02 2.94 18.10
C GLU A 11 -9.01 1.43 18.43
N TRP A 12 -9.07 0.59 17.44
CA TRP A 12 -9.02 -0.86 17.59
C TRP A 12 -7.59 -1.38 17.71
N MET A 13 -6.64 -0.70 17.06
CA MET A 13 -5.22 -1.04 17.15
C MET A 13 -4.59 -0.61 18.48
N THR A 14 -5.12 0.44 19.12
CA THR A 14 -4.64 0.97 20.41
C THR A 14 -5.34 0.39 21.63
N ALA A 15 -6.42 -0.36 21.46
CA ALA A 15 -7.18 -0.99 22.56
C ALA A 15 -6.46 -2.17 23.23
N SER A 16 -5.23 -2.47 22.86
CA SER A 16 -4.35 -3.34 23.62
C SER A 16 -3.86 -2.55 24.86
N THR A 17 -4.46 -2.79 26.00
CA THR A 17 -4.00 -2.27 27.31
C THR A 17 -2.51 -2.61 27.52
N PRO A 18 -1.73 -1.75 28.23
CA PRO A 18 -0.28 -1.94 28.41
C PRO A 18 0.15 -3.18 29.20
N ALA A 19 -0.74 -4.12 29.49
CA ALA A 19 -0.48 -5.34 30.25
C ALA A 19 -0.37 -6.61 29.39
N ASP A 20 -0.79 -6.57 28.14
CA ASP A 20 -0.59 -7.68 27.20
C ASP A 20 0.20 -7.18 26.00
N THR A 21 1.48 -7.47 25.95
CA THR A 21 2.25 -7.62 24.73
C THR A 21 1.74 -8.87 23.99
N ALA A 22 0.45 -8.90 23.67
CA ALA A 22 -0.08 -9.85 22.74
C ALA A 22 0.50 -9.44 21.38
N ALA A 23 1.62 -10.05 21.02
CA ALA A 23 2.10 -10.06 19.64
C ALA A 23 0.88 -10.34 18.76
N LEU A 24 0.74 -9.60 17.65
CA LEU A 24 -0.28 -9.90 16.66
C LEU A 24 -0.18 -11.41 16.37
N THR A 25 -1.17 -12.16 16.80
CA THR A 25 -1.21 -13.59 16.56
C THR A 25 -1.98 -13.83 15.28
N VAL A 26 -1.61 -14.89 14.57
CA VAL A 26 -2.31 -15.31 13.35
C VAL A 26 -3.81 -15.35 13.60
N ILE A 27 -4.55 -14.68 12.72
CA ILE A 27 -6.02 -14.61 12.80
C ILE A 27 -6.58 -15.91 12.23
N GLU A 28 -7.06 -16.78 13.11
CA GLU A 28 -7.75 -18.00 12.70
C GLU A 28 -9.17 -17.66 12.21
N LEU A 29 -9.57 -18.23 11.09
CA LEU A 29 -10.89 -18.04 10.50
C LEU A 29 -11.74 -19.30 10.61
N PRO A 30 -13.04 -19.19 10.93
CA PRO A 30 -13.93 -20.34 11.03
C PRO A 30 -14.12 -21.01 9.67
N LYS A 31 -13.94 -22.33 9.60
CA LYS A 31 -14.06 -23.13 8.37
C LYS A 31 -15.49 -23.54 8.05
N ASN A 32 -16.35 -23.51 9.05
CA ASN A 32 -17.74 -23.97 9.00
C ASN A 32 -18.77 -22.84 8.81
N ILE A 33 -18.30 -21.63 8.53
CA ILE A 33 -19.15 -20.46 8.31
C ILE A 33 -18.81 -19.88 6.93
N ASP A 34 -19.82 -19.76 6.10
CA ASP A 34 -19.76 -18.96 4.89
C ASP A 34 -20.42 -17.62 5.18
N PHE A 35 -19.68 -16.55 4.93
CA PHE A 35 -20.11 -15.19 5.22
C PHE A 35 -19.75 -14.25 4.07
N SER A 36 -20.72 -13.47 3.62
CA SER A 36 -20.51 -12.44 2.60
C SER A 36 -20.95 -11.08 3.14
N MET A 37 -20.11 -10.08 3.00
CA MET A 37 -20.39 -8.72 3.44
C MET A 37 -19.93 -7.70 2.43
N SER A 38 -20.79 -6.74 2.12
CA SER A 38 -20.41 -5.51 1.42
C SER A 38 -20.20 -4.41 2.45
N VAL A 39 -19.11 -3.70 2.32
CA VAL A 39 -18.70 -2.58 3.20
C VAL A 39 -18.73 -1.29 2.39
N ALA A 40 -19.27 -0.24 3.00
CA ALA A 40 -19.15 1.12 2.50
C ALA A 40 -18.91 2.07 3.68
N ALA A 41 -17.90 2.93 3.56
CA ALA A 41 -17.64 3.97 4.55
C ALA A 41 -17.18 5.24 3.85
N ASP A 42 -17.69 6.40 4.30
CA ASP A 42 -17.30 7.68 3.73
C ASP A 42 -15.85 8.02 4.09
N GLU A 43 -15.45 7.71 5.32
CA GLU A 43 -14.10 7.96 5.82
C GLU A 43 -13.64 6.84 6.76
N VAL A 44 -12.43 6.34 6.52
CA VAL A 44 -11.71 5.39 7.38
C VAL A 44 -10.36 5.98 7.74
N LEU A 45 -10.07 6.06 9.03
CA LEU A 45 -8.75 6.44 9.54
C LEU A 45 -7.95 5.17 9.84
N TYR A 46 -6.81 5.03 9.20
CA TYR A 46 -5.90 3.91 9.37
C TYR A 46 -4.45 4.39 9.45
N ASP A 47 -3.82 4.21 10.60
CA ASP A 47 -2.51 4.79 10.91
C ASP A 47 -2.52 6.30 10.61
N ASN A 48 -1.63 6.78 9.78
CA ASN A 48 -1.53 8.17 9.33
C ASN A 48 -2.31 8.44 8.02
N LEU A 49 -3.09 7.47 7.54
CA LEU A 49 -3.85 7.59 6.31
C LEU A 49 -5.31 7.94 6.58
N THR A 50 -5.84 8.82 5.76
CA THR A 50 -7.28 9.04 5.61
C THR A 50 -7.73 8.39 4.30
N LEU A 51 -8.55 7.35 4.42
CA LEU A 51 -9.15 6.64 3.31
C LEU A 51 -10.58 7.16 3.14
N LYS A 52 -10.94 7.62 1.96
CA LYS A 52 -12.28 8.16 1.66
C LYS A 52 -13.00 7.29 0.65
N GLU A 53 -14.32 7.34 0.66
CA GLU A 53 -15.16 6.61 -0.27
C GLU A 53 -14.81 5.11 -0.31
N VAL A 54 -14.54 4.55 0.87
CA VAL A 54 -14.14 3.13 1.01
C VAL A 54 -15.32 2.24 0.68
N LYS A 55 -15.13 1.32 -0.25
CA LYS A 55 -16.11 0.31 -0.65
C LYS A 55 -15.39 -1.00 -0.89
N GLY A 56 -16.12 -2.11 -0.75
CA GLY A 56 -15.56 -3.43 -1.09
C GLY A 56 -16.47 -4.54 -0.64
N ASN A 57 -16.14 -5.73 -1.10
CA ASN A 57 -16.81 -6.95 -0.71
C ASN A 57 -15.83 -7.88 -0.01
N MET A 58 -16.30 -8.52 1.02
CA MET A 58 -15.59 -9.56 1.76
C MET A 58 -16.37 -10.86 1.67
N LEU A 59 -15.68 -11.94 1.39
CA LEU A 59 -16.23 -13.29 1.40
C LEU A 59 -15.35 -14.18 2.27
N LEU A 60 -15.91 -14.70 3.34
CA LEU A 60 -15.33 -15.81 4.09
C LEU A 60 -15.97 -17.10 3.61
N ARG A 61 -15.15 -18.03 3.14
CA ARG A 61 -15.59 -19.36 2.71
C ARG A 61 -14.50 -20.39 2.97
N ASN A 62 -14.87 -21.51 3.57
CA ASN A 62 -13.94 -22.60 3.91
C ASN A 62 -12.71 -22.12 4.72
N GLY A 63 -12.86 -21.10 5.56
CA GLY A 63 -11.79 -20.51 6.33
C GLY A 63 -10.80 -19.61 5.55
N VAL A 64 -11.13 -19.27 4.31
CA VAL A 64 -10.37 -18.31 3.50
C VAL A 64 -11.16 -17.01 3.39
N LEU A 65 -10.49 -15.88 3.65
CA LEU A 65 -11.05 -14.55 3.49
C LEU A 65 -10.61 -13.95 2.15
N SER A 66 -11.59 -13.58 1.34
CA SER A 66 -11.37 -12.91 0.06
C SER A 66 -11.89 -11.49 0.10
N PHE A 67 -11.13 -10.58 -0.50
CA PHE A 67 -11.50 -9.19 -0.73
C PHE A 67 -11.67 -8.98 -2.22
N SER A 68 -12.79 -8.38 -2.64
CA SER A 68 -13.03 -8.05 -4.04
C SER A 68 -13.60 -6.66 -4.18
N ASP A 69 -13.18 -5.99 -5.26
CA ASP A 69 -13.61 -4.65 -5.62
C ASP A 69 -13.42 -3.62 -4.48
N ALA A 70 -12.45 -3.88 -3.60
CA ALA A 70 -12.11 -2.93 -2.56
C ALA A 70 -11.51 -1.68 -3.23
N SER A 71 -12.17 -0.55 -3.04
CA SER A 71 -11.77 0.73 -3.63
C SER A 71 -11.82 1.83 -2.59
N MET A 72 -10.89 2.78 -2.70
CA MET A 72 -10.79 3.92 -1.80
C MET A 72 -10.03 5.07 -2.45
N ARG A 73 -10.25 6.26 -1.95
CA ARG A 73 -9.47 7.45 -2.31
C ARG A 73 -8.51 7.78 -1.18
N THR A 74 -7.25 7.94 -1.51
CA THR A 74 -6.19 8.31 -0.56
C THR A 74 -5.02 8.94 -1.31
N LEU A 75 -4.18 9.70 -0.61
CA LEU A 75 -2.95 10.30 -1.16
C LEU A 75 -3.17 11.07 -2.47
N GLY A 76 -4.33 11.73 -2.60
CA GLY A 76 -4.70 12.52 -3.78
C GLY A 76 -5.19 11.71 -4.98
N GLY A 77 -5.21 10.38 -4.92
CA GLY A 77 -5.63 9.50 -6.01
C GLY A 77 -6.60 8.41 -5.56
N GLN A 78 -6.62 7.33 -6.29
CA GLN A 78 -7.48 6.18 -6.06
C GLN A 78 -6.65 4.90 -5.92
N MET A 79 -7.09 4.04 -5.02
CA MET A 79 -6.55 2.70 -4.82
C MET A 79 -7.66 1.66 -4.98
N THR A 80 -7.37 0.57 -5.67
CA THR A 80 -8.22 -0.62 -5.66
C THR A 80 -7.41 -1.84 -5.23
N LEU A 81 -8.05 -2.72 -4.47
CA LEU A 81 -7.43 -3.91 -3.88
C LEU A 81 -8.34 -5.12 -4.11
N ASN A 82 -7.75 -6.21 -4.57
CA ASN A 82 -8.33 -7.54 -4.53
C ASN A 82 -7.34 -8.49 -3.89
N GLY A 83 -7.80 -9.55 -3.24
CA GLY A 83 -6.87 -10.53 -2.70
C GLY A 83 -7.50 -11.51 -1.73
N THR A 84 -6.66 -12.34 -1.17
CA THR A 84 -7.05 -13.41 -0.26
C THR A 84 -6.10 -13.50 0.92
N TYR A 85 -6.66 -13.92 2.05
CA TYR A 85 -5.94 -14.37 3.24
C TYR A 85 -6.37 -15.79 3.56
N ASP A 86 -5.42 -16.71 3.56
CA ASP A 86 -5.63 -18.13 3.80
C ASP A 86 -4.84 -18.62 5.01
N PRO A 87 -5.46 -18.71 6.20
CA PRO A 87 -4.85 -19.24 7.42
C PRO A 87 -5.04 -20.77 7.56
N SER A 88 -5.24 -21.53 6.48
CA SER A 88 -5.42 -22.98 6.56
C SER A 88 -4.25 -23.68 7.26
N ASN A 89 -3.04 -23.12 7.12
CA ASN A 89 -1.87 -23.45 7.92
C ASN A 89 -1.55 -22.25 8.84
N LEU A 90 -1.88 -22.36 10.12
CA LEU A 90 -1.66 -21.30 11.09
C LEU A 90 -0.17 -21.01 11.38
N ALA A 91 0.73 -21.95 11.07
CA ALA A 91 2.17 -21.71 11.21
C ALA A 91 2.69 -20.74 10.14
N GLU A 92 2.12 -20.79 8.94
CA GLU A 92 2.51 -20.00 7.79
C GLU A 92 1.26 -19.63 6.96
N PRO A 93 0.42 -18.71 7.43
CA PRO A 93 -0.72 -18.24 6.65
C PRO A 93 -0.26 -17.65 5.32
N LYS A 94 -1.07 -17.82 4.28
CA LYS A 94 -0.77 -17.31 2.95
C LYS A 94 -1.60 -16.07 2.64
N PHE A 95 -1.05 -15.22 1.81
CA PHE A 95 -1.77 -14.10 1.22
C PHE A 95 -1.46 -13.98 -0.27
N ASP A 96 -2.41 -13.43 -1.00
CA ASP A 96 -2.28 -13.04 -2.41
C ASP A 96 -3.07 -11.76 -2.63
N PHE A 97 -2.40 -10.68 -3.04
CA PHE A 97 -3.00 -9.38 -3.24
C PHE A 97 -2.63 -8.76 -4.57
N SER A 98 -3.61 -8.09 -5.17
CA SER A 98 -3.43 -7.24 -6.34
C SER A 98 -3.89 -5.82 -6.02
N LEU A 99 -3.00 -4.87 -6.25
CA LEU A 99 -3.20 -3.44 -6.04
C LEU A 99 -3.16 -2.71 -7.38
N ASN A 100 -4.10 -1.80 -7.57
CA ASN A 100 -4.04 -0.81 -8.64
C ASN A 100 -4.09 0.58 -8.02
N LEU A 101 -3.05 1.36 -8.25
CA LEU A 101 -2.85 2.71 -7.73
C LEU A 101 -2.97 3.68 -8.90
N ALA A 102 -3.92 4.60 -8.84
CA ALA A 102 -4.17 5.56 -9.91
C ALA A 102 -3.98 6.99 -9.41
N ASN A 103 -3.08 7.71 -10.05
CA ASN A 103 -2.84 9.14 -9.84
C ASN A 103 -2.46 9.52 -8.40
N LEU A 104 -1.71 8.67 -7.69
CA LEU A 104 -1.28 8.94 -6.33
C LEU A 104 -0.17 10.00 -6.31
N SER A 105 -0.23 10.91 -5.33
CA SER A 105 0.78 11.95 -5.13
C SER A 105 2.10 11.36 -4.62
N ILE A 106 3.20 11.59 -5.35
CA ILE A 106 4.55 11.18 -4.95
C ILE A 106 4.92 11.77 -3.57
N PRO A 107 4.76 13.10 -3.32
CA PRO A 107 5.06 13.66 -2.02
C PRO A 107 4.26 13.06 -0.86
N GLN A 108 2.96 12.83 -1.06
CA GLN A 108 2.13 12.24 -0.01
C GLN A 108 2.51 10.79 0.27
N ALA A 109 2.79 10.00 -0.77
CA ALA A 109 3.27 8.63 -0.62
C ALA A 109 4.60 8.57 0.14
N PHE A 110 5.53 9.46 -0.19
CA PHE A 110 6.81 9.57 0.53
C PHE A 110 6.61 9.91 2.01
N GLN A 111 5.73 10.84 2.32
CA GLN A 111 5.45 11.23 3.72
C GLN A 111 4.79 10.10 4.52
N SER A 112 3.87 9.39 3.90
CA SER A 112 3.02 8.40 4.57
C SER A 112 3.68 7.03 4.73
N PHE A 113 4.58 6.63 3.83
CA PHE A 113 5.15 5.28 3.83
C PHE A 113 6.65 5.26 4.10
N ASN A 114 7.05 4.65 5.22
CA ASN A 114 8.46 4.46 5.55
C ASN A 114 9.19 3.57 4.53
N THR A 115 8.48 2.62 3.90
CA THR A 115 9.01 1.81 2.82
C THR A 115 9.40 2.64 1.61
N VAL A 116 8.58 3.63 1.20
CA VAL A 116 8.92 4.56 0.11
C VAL A 116 10.16 5.39 0.47
N LYS A 117 10.27 5.84 1.73
CA LYS A 117 11.47 6.58 2.21
C LYS A 117 12.73 5.72 2.14
N ALA A 118 12.62 4.42 2.45
CA ALA A 118 13.76 3.51 2.47
C ALA A 118 14.20 3.09 1.05
N PHE A 119 13.24 2.74 0.17
CA PHE A 119 13.55 2.19 -1.15
C PHE A 119 13.65 3.24 -2.27
N ALA A 120 13.00 4.39 -2.10
CA ALA A 120 13.01 5.46 -3.09
C ALA A 120 13.29 6.84 -2.47
N PRO A 121 14.45 7.06 -1.82
CA PRO A 121 14.74 8.32 -1.14
C PRO A 121 14.72 9.53 -2.09
N ILE A 122 14.94 9.32 -3.39
CA ILE A 122 14.84 10.39 -4.40
C ILE A 122 13.44 10.99 -4.49
N ALA A 123 12.39 10.25 -4.11
CA ALA A 123 11.01 10.68 -4.17
C ALA A 123 10.72 11.90 -3.27
N GLN A 124 11.54 12.17 -2.24
CA GLN A 124 11.43 13.36 -1.40
C GLN A 124 11.59 14.67 -2.19
N HIS A 125 12.33 14.62 -3.29
CA HIS A 125 12.61 15.77 -4.16
C HIS A 125 11.70 15.82 -5.39
N LEU A 126 10.77 14.89 -5.53
CA LEU A 126 9.87 14.82 -6.67
C LEU A 126 8.50 15.39 -6.34
N ALA A 127 7.98 16.21 -7.24
CA ALA A 127 6.57 16.57 -7.30
C ALA A 127 5.94 15.93 -8.52
N GLY A 128 4.71 15.48 -8.38
CA GLY A 128 3.96 14.80 -9.44
C GLY A 128 3.16 13.64 -8.89
N ASN A 129 2.57 12.89 -9.82
CA ASN A 129 1.74 11.74 -9.49
C ASN A 129 2.25 10.50 -10.21
N PHE A 130 1.92 9.35 -9.64
CA PHE A 130 2.26 8.06 -10.23
C PHE A 130 1.05 7.13 -10.30
N ASN A 131 1.14 6.16 -11.18
CA ASN A 131 0.26 5.01 -11.25
C ASN A 131 1.08 3.75 -11.02
N SER A 132 0.49 2.73 -10.42
CA SER A 132 1.14 1.44 -10.26
C SER A 132 0.14 0.31 -10.28
N THR A 133 0.53 -0.79 -10.88
CA THR A 133 -0.14 -2.08 -10.74
C THR A 133 0.84 -3.02 -10.05
N LEU A 134 0.40 -3.66 -8.97
CA LEU A 134 1.22 -4.56 -8.16
C LEU A 134 0.42 -5.82 -7.89
N SER A 135 1.06 -6.97 -8.05
CA SER A 135 0.54 -8.25 -7.56
C SER A 135 1.63 -8.89 -6.73
N PHE A 136 1.30 -9.32 -5.54
CA PHE A 136 2.25 -9.93 -4.63
C PHE A 136 1.58 -11.00 -3.78
N SER A 137 2.31 -12.07 -3.54
CA SER A 137 1.87 -13.20 -2.72
C SER A 137 3.01 -13.69 -1.83
N GLY A 138 2.66 -14.41 -0.78
CA GLY A 138 3.66 -14.91 0.15
C GLY A 138 3.03 -15.55 1.38
N LYS A 139 3.87 -15.70 2.40
CA LYS A 139 3.49 -16.22 3.72
C LYS A 139 3.61 -15.12 4.77
N LEU A 140 2.83 -15.25 5.83
CA LEU A 140 2.91 -14.39 7.01
C LEU A 140 3.58 -15.15 8.16
N GLY A 141 4.33 -14.42 8.96
CA GLY A 141 4.83 -14.90 10.24
C GLY A 141 3.74 -14.92 11.32
N GLN A 142 4.11 -15.40 12.51
CA GLN A 142 3.19 -15.41 13.66
C GLN A 142 2.80 -14.01 14.13
N ASP A 143 3.55 -13.00 13.74
CA ASP A 143 3.30 -11.57 13.97
C ASP A 143 2.46 -10.91 12.87
N MET A 144 1.92 -11.70 11.93
CA MET A 144 1.18 -11.23 10.74
C MET A 144 1.99 -10.36 9.79
N MET A 145 3.33 -10.33 9.93
CA MET A 145 4.21 -9.65 9.00
C MET A 145 4.62 -10.58 7.85
N PRO A 146 4.77 -10.06 6.62
CA PRO A 146 5.25 -10.87 5.51
C PRO A 146 6.63 -11.47 5.76
N ILE A 147 6.76 -12.77 5.54
CA ILE A 147 8.05 -13.46 5.53
C ILE A 147 8.74 -13.10 4.21
N LEU A 148 9.72 -12.21 4.26
CA LEU A 148 10.35 -11.64 3.06
C LEU A 148 10.87 -12.70 2.09
N SER A 149 11.51 -13.76 2.59
CA SER A 149 12.00 -14.87 1.74
C SER A 149 10.91 -15.68 1.02
N SER A 150 9.65 -15.45 1.33
CA SER A 150 8.50 -16.09 0.67
C SER A 150 7.74 -15.13 -0.24
N LEU A 151 8.20 -13.88 -0.33
CA LEU A 151 7.50 -12.85 -1.09
C LEU A 151 7.83 -12.96 -2.56
N ASP A 152 6.80 -13.20 -3.36
CA ASP A 152 6.83 -13.11 -4.81
C ASP A 152 5.94 -11.96 -5.27
N GLY A 153 6.37 -11.23 -6.27
CA GLY A 153 5.60 -10.10 -6.75
C GLY A 153 6.05 -9.60 -8.11
N LYS A 154 5.12 -8.96 -8.77
CA LYS A 154 5.38 -8.25 -10.03
C LYS A 154 4.53 -7.01 -10.12
N GLY A 155 5.01 -6.04 -10.84
CA GLY A 155 4.27 -4.81 -11.04
C GLY A 155 4.89 -3.88 -12.05
N LEU A 156 4.23 -2.76 -12.21
CA LEU A 156 4.67 -1.70 -13.10
C LEU A 156 4.37 -0.36 -12.45
N LEU A 157 5.41 0.42 -12.23
CA LEU A 157 5.32 1.81 -11.80
C LEU A 157 5.40 2.73 -13.01
N LYS A 158 4.44 3.65 -13.15
CA LYS A 158 4.40 4.64 -14.24
C LYS A 158 4.33 6.03 -13.66
N VAL A 159 5.24 6.91 -14.11
CA VAL A 159 5.21 8.33 -13.82
C VAL A 159 5.09 9.07 -15.15
N ALA A 160 3.94 9.69 -15.40
CA ALA A 160 3.72 10.43 -16.62
C ALA A 160 4.60 11.68 -16.68
N GLU A 161 4.59 12.43 -15.59
CA GLU A 161 5.43 13.61 -15.39
C GLU A 161 5.72 13.81 -13.92
N ALA A 162 6.98 14.05 -13.59
CA ALA A 162 7.40 14.51 -12.27
C ALA A 162 8.44 15.62 -12.41
N ALA A 163 8.37 16.60 -11.53
CA ALA A 163 9.32 17.70 -11.47
C ALA A 163 10.20 17.57 -10.21
N PHE A 164 11.47 17.80 -10.35
CA PHE A 164 12.34 17.96 -9.17
C PHE A 164 12.06 19.30 -8.50
N LYS A 165 11.91 19.28 -7.18
CA LYS A 165 11.81 20.48 -6.34
C LYS A 165 13.00 20.51 -5.39
N ASP A 166 13.58 21.67 -5.24
CA ASP A 166 14.59 22.00 -4.20
C ASP A 166 15.69 20.93 -4.03
N SER A 167 16.14 20.33 -5.14
CA SER A 167 17.14 19.28 -5.10
C SER A 167 18.55 19.87 -5.11
N PRO A 168 19.42 19.51 -4.15
CA PRO A 168 20.85 19.85 -4.17
C PRO A 168 21.53 19.37 -5.47
N ILE A 169 21.04 18.29 -6.07
CA ILE A 169 21.52 17.74 -7.35
C ILE A 169 21.29 18.75 -8.47
N ILE A 170 20.11 19.38 -8.52
CA ILE A 170 19.78 20.39 -9.53
C ILE A 170 20.65 21.64 -9.32
N GLN A 171 20.78 22.08 -8.08
CA GLN A 171 21.66 23.23 -7.76
C GLN A 171 23.11 22.95 -8.20
N GLY A 172 23.62 21.76 -8.01
CA GLY A 172 24.94 21.35 -8.50
C GLY A 172 25.06 21.37 -10.02
N VAL A 173 24.08 20.85 -10.75
CA VAL A 173 24.06 20.83 -12.22
C VAL A 173 23.92 22.25 -12.78
N THR A 174 23.04 23.08 -12.24
CA THR A 174 22.83 24.46 -12.68
C THR A 174 24.07 25.34 -12.47
N SER A 175 24.77 25.16 -11.33
CA SER A 175 25.99 25.88 -11.05
C SER A 175 27.14 25.51 -12.00
N LEU A 176 27.20 24.27 -12.47
CA LEU A 176 28.22 23.77 -13.40
C LEU A 176 27.96 24.14 -14.86
N THR A 177 26.67 24.16 -15.26
CA THR A 177 26.29 24.30 -16.68
C THR A 177 25.94 25.74 -17.09
N LYS A 178 25.86 26.69 -16.14
CA LYS A 178 25.40 28.08 -16.36
C LYS A 178 24.07 28.19 -17.11
N LEU A 179 23.25 27.15 -17.04
CA LEU A 179 21.90 27.12 -17.61
C LEU A 179 20.95 27.88 -16.68
N ASN A 180 20.56 29.07 -17.08
CA ASN A 180 19.75 30.01 -16.27
C ASN A 180 18.29 29.58 -16.10
N ASP A 181 17.86 28.42 -16.63
CA ASP A 181 16.44 28.03 -16.72
C ASP A 181 16.13 26.60 -16.28
N THR A 182 16.89 26.10 -15.30
CA THR A 182 16.75 24.72 -14.82
C THR A 182 16.01 24.59 -13.50
N ASN A 183 15.15 25.54 -13.17
CA ASN A 183 14.34 25.46 -11.94
C ASN A 183 13.39 24.24 -11.89
N THR A 184 13.27 23.49 -12.98
CA THR A 184 12.47 22.27 -13.05
C THR A 184 13.06 21.27 -14.04
N LEU A 185 13.92 20.38 -13.54
CA LEU A 185 14.21 19.16 -14.29
C LEU A 185 12.93 18.30 -14.27
N GLN A 186 12.40 18.03 -15.44
CA GLN A 186 11.19 17.21 -15.59
C GLN A 186 11.57 15.78 -15.99
N LEU A 187 11.02 14.81 -15.28
CA LEU A 187 11.02 13.41 -15.65
C LEU A 187 9.71 13.12 -16.37
N LYS A 188 9.75 12.55 -17.57
CA LYS A 188 8.55 12.26 -18.37
C LYS A 188 8.53 10.81 -18.82
N ASN A 189 7.33 10.23 -18.80
CA ASN A 189 7.06 8.89 -19.33
C ASN A 189 7.97 7.79 -18.73
N ILE A 190 8.20 7.85 -17.44
CA ILE A 190 8.96 6.81 -16.74
C ILE A 190 8.09 5.58 -16.55
N SER A 191 8.64 4.42 -16.86
CA SER A 191 7.99 3.12 -16.66
C SER A 191 9.03 2.17 -16.08
N ILE A 192 8.79 1.72 -14.85
CA ILE A 192 9.71 0.87 -14.09
C ILE A 192 8.99 -0.44 -13.80
N PRO A 193 9.42 -1.55 -14.42
CA PRO A 193 8.94 -2.87 -14.03
C PRO A 193 9.47 -3.21 -12.62
N ILE A 194 8.63 -3.86 -11.83
CA ILE A 194 8.95 -4.35 -10.50
C ILE A 194 8.80 -5.86 -10.54
N GLU A 195 9.82 -6.57 -10.10
CA GLU A 195 9.80 -8.02 -9.95
C GLU A 195 10.45 -8.38 -8.62
N ILE A 196 9.80 -9.23 -7.84
CA ILE A 196 10.29 -9.73 -6.56
C ILE A 196 10.19 -11.25 -6.62
N ASN A 197 11.31 -11.93 -6.42
CA ASN A 197 11.39 -13.38 -6.41
C ASN A 197 12.02 -13.85 -5.08
N ASN A 198 11.28 -14.56 -4.26
CA ASN A 198 11.72 -15.02 -2.94
C ASN A 198 12.30 -13.87 -2.08
N GLY A 199 11.64 -12.71 -2.11
CA GLY A 199 12.03 -11.54 -1.35
C GLY A 199 13.23 -10.74 -1.89
N VAL A 200 13.71 -11.07 -3.07
CA VAL A 200 14.79 -10.35 -3.76
C VAL A 200 14.20 -9.62 -4.96
N GLY A 201 14.45 -8.32 -5.06
CA GLY A 201 13.97 -7.42 -6.12
C GLY A 201 15.09 -6.90 -7.00
#